data_117789bb2757e129e6349b9965a16ce0
#
_entry.id   117789bb2757e129e6349b9965a16ce0
#
_cell.length_a   1.000
_cell.length_b   1.000
_cell.length_c   1.000
_cell.angle_alpha   90.00
_cell.angle_beta   90.00
_cell.angle_gamma   90.00
#
_symmetry.space_group_name_H-M   'P 1'
#
loop_
_entity.id
_entity.type
_entity.pdbx_description
1 polymer ?
#
loop_
_entity_poly.entity_id
_entity_poly.type
_entity_poly.pdbx_seq_one_letter_code
_entity_poly.pdbx_strand_id
1 'polypeptide(L)'
;MWADIPDDWEKAYFGDILAEKSSRERVKADAEYKMLGVRWYGNGPFHRETRKGAEQSAAHLFRVQYGDVIYNKLFAWKGSFGVVEESLSGCFVSNEFPLFSIDLRKANAGFIARILRAPRLADRANIVSTGTTSISRNRLDERDFLRFPLSLPPYVEQLAISEVLQSVDDEIDRTRDLLKSLAAAKFAVMRDLLTCGMRRDAAHLQPLPERWVLGRVAGDVTHIPADWKLVRLTSVAKLESGHTPDRKRPDYWGGDVPWLSLGDTNGLGGLTVSTTTECATQLGIQNSSARVLPVDTVVFSRTATVGKATRLAVPMATSQDFANWVCGPKICPRYLVQVFRHMRREWDRLQEGSTHQTIYMPVFKKLQILLPPKDEQTKIADAGDAFDLRIEAEQNKLVEFANVRAALAQELLSGRLRLPPAMVARFANVAAQPEVAVA
;
A
#
# COMPACT_ATOMS: atom_id res chain seq x y z
N MET A 1 -0.86 6.00 33.51
CA MET A 1 -1.82 6.19 32.42
C MET A 1 -2.66 7.46 32.59
N TRP A 2 -2.81 8.00 33.80
CA TRP A 2 -3.50 9.26 34.08
C TRP A 2 -2.57 10.36 34.64
N ALA A 3 -1.25 10.21 34.54
CA ALA A 3 -0.31 11.12 35.19
C ALA A 3 -0.30 12.55 34.60
N ASP A 4 -0.70 12.71 33.33
CA ASP A 4 -0.59 13.98 32.60
C ASP A 4 -1.84 14.30 31.77
N ILE A 5 -3.04 13.99 32.28
CA ILE A 5 -4.29 14.41 31.60
C ILE A 5 -4.69 15.81 32.01
N PRO A 6 -5.32 16.61 31.12
CA PRO A 6 -5.86 17.92 31.49
C PRO A 6 -6.85 17.85 32.66
N ASP A 7 -6.88 18.90 33.50
CA ASP A 7 -7.73 18.95 34.68
C ASP A 7 -9.22 18.89 34.37
N ASP A 8 -9.62 19.32 33.19
CA ASP A 8 -10.99 19.33 32.70
C ASP A 8 -11.40 18.01 31.98
N TRP A 9 -10.50 17.01 31.94
CA TRP A 9 -10.81 15.68 31.39
C TRP A 9 -11.19 14.70 32.52
N GLU A 10 -12.22 13.90 32.28
CA GLU A 10 -12.68 12.89 33.22
C GLU A 10 -11.81 11.64 33.18
N LYS A 11 -11.45 11.08 34.33
CA LYS A 11 -10.85 9.76 34.49
C LYS A 11 -11.96 8.72 34.52
N ALA A 12 -12.15 7.99 33.48
CA ALA A 12 -13.21 7.00 33.33
C ALA A 12 -12.65 5.60 32.97
N TYR A 13 -13.51 4.62 32.99
CA TYR A 13 -13.28 3.29 32.44
C TYR A 13 -14.23 3.04 31.27
N PHE A 14 -13.89 2.09 30.39
CA PHE A 14 -14.83 1.73 29.33
C PHE A 14 -16.20 1.31 29.86
N GLY A 15 -16.28 0.66 31.03
CA GLY A 15 -17.53 0.29 31.67
C GLY A 15 -18.41 1.46 32.09
N ASP A 16 -17.87 2.69 32.21
CA ASP A 16 -18.64 3.88 32.53
C ASP A 16 -19.41 4.45 31.34
N ILE A 17 -19.02 4.04 30.11
CA ILE A 17 -19.57 4.53 28.84
C ILE A 17 -20.05 3.42 27.90
N LEU A 18 -19.73 2.16 28.17
CA LEU A 18 -20.13 1.01 27.36
C LEU A 18 -21.01 0.07 28.16
N ALA A 19 -22.08 -0.41 27.54
CA ALA A 19 -22.92 -1.47 28.08
C ALA A 19 -22.88 -2.71 27.18
N GLU A 20 -22.73 -3.88 27.80
CA GLU A 20 -22.78 -5.15 27.06
C GLU A 20 -24.10 -5.29 26.33
N LYS A 21 -24.03 -5.75 25.07
CA LYS A 21 -25.19 -5.91 24.19
C LYS A 21 -25.30 -7.38 23.77
N SER A 22 -26.48 -7.94 23.92
CA SER A 22 -26.80 -9.28 23.44
C SER A 22 -27.93 -9.20 22.42
N SER A 23 -27.58 -9.33 21.14
CA SER A 23 -28.52 -9.42 20.02
C SER A 23 -28.50 -10.83 19.43
N ARG A 24 -28.65 -11.83 20.29
CA ARG A 24 -28.55 -13.25 19.98
C ARG A 24 -29.70 -13.72 19.08
N GLU A 25 -29.37 -14.30 17.93
CA GLU A 25 -30.32 -14.91 17.01
C GLU A 25 -30.03 -16.40 16.78
N ARG A 26 -31.08 -17.23 16.72
CA ARG A 26 -30.94 -18.63 16.40
C ARG A 26 -30.66 -18.81 14.91
N VAL A 27 -29.66 -19.61 14.57
CA VAL A 27 -29.31 -19.91 13.18
C VAL A 27 -30.40 -20.76 12.54
N LYS A 28 -30.88 -20.33 11.36
CA LYS A 28 -31.81 -21.05 10.49
C LYS A 28 -31.03 -21.62 9.31
N ALA A 29 -31.21 -22.91 9.01
CA ALA A 29 -30.39 -23.60 7.99
C ALA A 29 -30.53 -23.02 6.58
N ASP A 30 -31.69 -22.48 6.25
CA ASP A 30 -32.05 -21.91 4.95
C ASP A 30 -31.73 -20.41 4.79
N ALA A 31 -31.33 -19.73 5.87
CA ALA A 31 -30.98 -18.33 5.85
C ALA A 31 -29.51 -18.09 5.50
N GLU A 32 -29.22 -16.90 4.93
CA GLU A 32 -27.85 -16.43 4.68
C GLU A 32 -27.41 -15.41 5.72
N TYR A 33 -26.17 -15.53 6.14
CA TYR A 33 -25.55 -14.70 7.19
C TYR A 33 -24.31 -14.02 6.64
N LYS A 34 -24.31 -12.68 6.59
CA LYS A 34 -23.13 -11.87 6.28
C LYS A 34 -22.26 -11.82 7.53
N MET A 35 -21.15 -12.53 7.53
CA MET A 35 -20.27 -12.66 8.68
C MET A 35 -19.26 -11.51 8.72
N LEU A 36 -19.07 -10.89 9.90
CA LEU A 36 -18.03 -9.91 10.16
C LEU A 36 -16.77 -10.55 10.73
N GLY A 37 -15.63 -9.92 10.42
CA GLY A 37 -14.39 -10.03 11.13
C GLY A 37 -13.94 -8.66 11.64
N VAL A 38 -12.95 -8.63 12.54
CA VAL A 38 -12.29 -7.40 12.98
C VAL A 38 -10.80 -7.51 12.65
N ARG A 39 -10.30 -6.59 11.82
CA ARG A 39 -8.90 -6.55 11.39
C ARG A 39 -7.99 -6.22 12.57
N TRP A 40 -6.73 -6.65 12.48
CA TRP A 40 -5.68 -6.30 13.43
C TRP A 40 -5.24 -4.84 13.28
N TYR A 41 -4.49 -4.35 14.25
CA TYR A 41 -3.86 -3.03 14.26
C TYR A 41 -4.87 -1.86 14.13
N GLY A 42 -6.04 -2.00 14.74
CA GLY A 42 -7.06 -0.96 14.75
C GLY A 42 -7.73 -0.66 13.41
N ASN A 43 -7.61 -1.58 12.43
CA ASN A 43 -8.22 -1.40 11.10
C ASN A 43 -9.72 -1.72 11.05
N GLY A 44 -10.37 -1.94 12.21
CA GLY A 44 -11.81 -2.02 12.38
C GLY A 44 -12.50 -3.27 11.79
N PRO A 45 -13.83 -3.33 11.90
CA PRO A 45 -14.64 -4.42 11.37
C PRO A 45 -14.70 -4.40 9.84
N PHE A 46 -14.99 -5.55 9.26
CA PHE A 46 -15.16 -5.72 7.81
C PHE A 46 -16.04 -6.92 7.49
N HIS A 47 -16.73 -6.88 6.36
CA HIS A 47 -17.43 -8.05 5.83
C HIS A 47 -16.40 -9.12 5.45
N ARG A 48 -16.46 -10.27 6.11
CA ARG A 48 -15.52 -11.37 5.91
C ARG A 48 -16.01 -12.30 4.78
N GLU A 49 -17.25 -12.79 4.90
CA GLU A 49 -17.85 -13.76 4.00
C GLU A 49 -19.36 -13.84 4.24
N THR A 50 -20.10 -14.37 3.28
CA THR A 50 -21.51 -14.75 3.45
C THR A 50 -21.58 -16.27 3.52
N ARG A 51 -22.27 -16.82 4.54
CA ARG A 51 -22.46 -18.26 4.75
C ARG A 51 -23.91 -18.63 4.88
N LYS A 52 -24.30 -19.78 4.37
CA LYS A 52 -25.61 -20.37 4.65
C LYS A 52 -25.67 -20.90 6.10
N GLY A 53 -26.84 -20.84 6.71
CA GLY A 53 -27.03 -21.31 8.07
C GLY A 53 -26.70 -22.80 8.25
N ALA A 54 -26.94 -23.62 7.23
CA ALA A 54 -26.55 -25.03 7.24
C ALA A 54 -25.02 -25.26 7.34
N GLU A 55 -24.21 -24.28 6.96
CA GLU A 55 -22.74 -24.31 7.03
C GLU A 55 -22.20 -23.77 8.37
N GLN A 56 -23.08 -23.23 9.22
CA GLN A 56 -22.68 -22.66 10.51
C GLN A 56 -22.58 -23.76 11.58
N SER A 57 -21.45 -23.83 12.25
CA SER A 57 -21.29 -24.73 13.41
C SER A 57 -21.94 -24.18 14.69
N ALA A 58 -22.21 -22.88 14.75
CA ALA A 58 -22.80 -22.21 15.90
C ALA A 58 -24.32 -22.25 15.84
N ALA A 59 -24.98 -22.65 16.92
CA ALA A 59 -26.44 -22.64 17.03
C ALA A 59 -27.03 -21.22 17.07
N HIS A 60 -26.23 -20.24 17.44
CA HIS A 60 -26.61 -18.83 17.56
C HIS A 60 -25.53 -17.91 17.02
N LEU A 61 -25.95 -16.80 16.41
CA LEU A 61 -25.12 -15.69 16.01
C LEU A 61 -25.61 -14.42 16.67
N PHE A 62 -24.79 -13.37 16.65
CA PHE A 62 -25.12 -12.06 17.23
C PHE A 62 -25.18 -11.03 16.11
N ARG A 63 -26.31 -10.35 15.99
CA ARG A 63 -26.50 -9.30 14.99
C ARG A 63 -25.83 -8.01 15.47
N VAL A 64 -25.00 -7.43 14.62
CA VAL A 64 -24.38 -6.13 14.89
C VAL A 64 -25.23 -4.99 14.34
N GLN A 65 -25.12 -3.82 14.96
CA GLN A 65 -25.76 -2.58 14.54
C GLN A 65 -24.72 -1.48 14.39
N TYR A 66 -25.07 -0.47 13.62
CA TYR A 66 -24.28 0.74 13.51
C TYR A 66 -23.96 1.31 14.90
N GLY A 67 -22.72 1.74 15.12
CA GLY A 67 -22.27 2.29 16.39
C GLY A 67 -21.89 1.27 17.47
N ASP A 68 -22.12 -0.03 17.26
CA ASP A 68 -21.69 -1.05 18.23
C ASP A 68 -20.16 -1.08 18.32
N VAL A 69 -19.61 -1.07 19.53
CA VAL A 69 -18.21 -1.38 19.79
C VAL A 69 -18.05 -2.89 19.75
N ILE A 70 -17.02 -3.34 19.03
CA ILE A 70 -16.73 -4.76 18.82
C ILE A 70 -15.24 -5.03 18.92
N TYR A 71 -14.87 -6.19 19.45
CA TYR A 71 -13.50 -6.68 19.35
C TYR A 71 -13.46 -8.21 19.17
N ASN A 72 -12.31 -8.75 18.75
CA ASN A 72 -12.08 -10.19 18.72
C ASN A 72 -11.34 -10.62 19.98
N LYS A 73 -11.96 -11.47 20.81
CA LYS A 73 -11.37 -11.97 22.08
C LYS A 73 -9.98 -12.57 21.89
N LEU A 74 -9.76 -13.34 20.83
CA LEU A 74 -8.51 -14.05 20.56
C LEU A 74 -7.40 -13.15 20.01
N PHE A 75 -7.74 -12.01 19.42
CA PHE A 75 -6.80 -11.12 18.75
C PHE A 75 -6.85 -9.67 19.26
N ALA A 76 -7.46 -9.42 20.42
CA ALA A 76 -7.46 -8.12 21.06
C ALA A 76 -6.03 -7.59 21.27
N TRP A 77 -5.10 -8.46 21.65
CA TRP A 77 -3.68 -8.13 21.82
C TRP A 77 -2.96 -7.70 20.52
N LYS A 78 -3.55 -7.98 19.36
CA LYS A 78 -3.12 -7.43 18.05
C LYS A 78 -3.90 -6.18 17.64
N GLY A 79 -4.68 -5.58 18.53
CA GLY A 79 -5.49 -4.41 18.22
C GLY A 79 -6.71 -4.72 17.36
N SER A 80 -7.31 -5.90 17.52
CA SER A 80 -8.54 -6.28 16.80
C SER A 80 -9.76 -5.69 17.49
N PHE A 81 -9.91 -4.35 17.42
CA PHE A 81 -11.00 -3.55 17.96
C PHE A 81 -11.62 -2.66 16.89
N GLY A 82 -12.87 -2.21 17.09
CA GLY A 82 -13.48 -1.19 16.25
C GLY A 82 -14.90 -0.83 16.64
N VAL A 83 -15.45 0.13 15.92
CA VAL A 83 -16.87 0.51 15.94
C VAL A 83 -17.49 0.07 14.61
N VAL A 84 -18.69 -0.46 14.66
CA VAL A 84 -19.40 -0.96 13.47
C VAL A 84 -19.91 0.24 12.66
N GLU A 85 -19.49 0.31 11.40
CA GLU A 85 -19.93 1.31 10.42
C GLU A 85 -21.34 0.97 9.89
N GLU A 86 -22.04 1.96 9.35
CA GLU A 86 -23.41 1.81 8.83
C GLU A 86 -23.49 0.73 7.74
N SER A 87 -22.54 0.68 6.82
CA SER A 87 -22.44 -0.32 5.75
C SER A 87 -22.38 -1.78 6.24
N LEU A 88 -22.03 -1.98 7.51
CA LEU A 88 -21.88 -3.27 8.17
C LEU A 88 -23.04 -3.58 9.13
N SER A 89 -23.97 -2.66 9.30
CA SER A 89 -25.15 -2.86 10.13
C SER A 89 -25.98 -4.04 9.61
N GLY A 90 -26.52 -4.86 10.54
CA GLY A 90 -27.28 -6.07 10.17
C GLY A 90 -26.45 -7.31 9.85
N CYS A 91 -25.12 -7.21 9.82
CA CYS A 91 -24.22 -8.36 9.73
C CYS A 91 -24.19 -9.15 11.05
N PHE A 92 -23.46 -10.27 11.05
CA PHE A 92 -23.44 -11.22 12.16
C PHE A 92 -22.03 -11.58 12.62
N VAL A 93 -21.91 -11.90 13.89
CA VAL A 93 -20.66 -12.39 14.49
C VAL A 93 -20.96 -13.59 15.40
N SER A 94 -19.91 -14.37 15.71
CA SER A 94 -19.94 -15.42 16.73
C SER A 94 -19.72 -14.84 18.13
N ASN A 95 -19.83 -15.67 19.17
CA ASN A 95 -19.54 -15.31 20.55
C ASN A 95 -18.09 -14.91 20.86
N GLU A 96 -17.17 -15.09 19.88
CA GLU A 96 -15.80 -14.59 19.97
C GLU A 96 -15.68 -13.07 19.79
N PHE A 97 -16.78 -12.42 19.43
CA PHE A 97 -16.86 -10.99 19.17
C PHE A 97 -17.91 -10.35 20.08
N PRO A 98 -17.52 -9.94 21.29
CA PRO A 98 -18.44 -9.24 22.19
C PRO A 98 -18.87 -7.89 21.58
N LEU A 99 -20.09 -7.50 21.90
CA LEU A 99 -20.73 -6.29 21.41
C LEU A 99 -21.09 -5.39 22.59
N PHE A 100 -20.89 -4.09 22.40
CA PHE A 100 -21.25 -3.07 23.40
C PHE A 100 -21.93 -1.89 22.72
N SER A 101 -22.95 -1.35 23.36
CA SER A 101 -23.53 -0.05 23.00
C SER A 101 -22.77 1.08 23.72
N ILE A 102 -22.62 2.22 23.05
CA ILE A 102 -22.00 3.43 23.64
C ILE A 102 -23.12 4.29 24.29
N ASP A 103 -22.90 4.79 25.50
CA ASP A 103 -23.73 5.86 26.05
C ASP A 103 -23.38 7.19 25.35
N LEU A 104 -24.16 7.52 24.31
CA LEU A 104 -23.94 8.68 23.44
C LEU A 104 -24.11 10.03 24.17
N ARG A 105 -24.64 10.05 25.39
CA ARG A 105 -24.69 11.26 26.23
C ARG A 105 -23.34 11.58 26.85
N LYS A 106 -22.47 10.58 27.01
CA LYS A 106 -21.13 10.70 27.60
C LYS A 106 -20.00 10.65 26.58
N ALA A 107 -20.13 9.80 25.56
CA ALA A 107 -19.03 9.52 24.65
C ALA A 107 -19.48 9.55 23.19
N ASN A 108 -18.70 10.24 22.37
CA ASN A 108 -18.87 10.28 20.93
C ASN A 108 -18.33 9.01 20.27
N ALA A 109 -19.10 8.35 19.41
CA ALA A 109 -18.72 7.11 18.75
C ALA A 109 -17.45 7.25 17.89
N GLY A 110 -17.30 8.38 17.18
CA GLY A 110 -16.09 8.67 16.39
C GLY A 110 -14.85 8.82 17.28
N PHE A 111 -14.96 9.49 18.41
CA PHE A 111 -13.87 9.60 19.39
C PHE A 111 -13.49 8.23 19.96
N ILE A 112 -14.47 7.41 20.34
CA ILE A 112 -14.23 6.03 20.82
C ILE A 112 -13.55 5.19 19.73
N ALA A 113 -13.99 5.30 18.46
CA ALA A 113 -13.34 4.60 17.35
C ALA A 113 -11.85 4.98 17.21
N ARG A 114 -11.48 6.24 17.50
CA ARG A 114 -10.06 6.68 17.50
C ARG A 114 -9.27 6.07 18.65
N ILE A 115 -9.85 6.01 19.84
CA ILE A 115 -9.20 5.37 20.99
C ILE A 115 -8.99 3.88 20.76
N LEU A 116 -9.98 3.18 20.17
CA LEU A 116 -9.89 1.75 19.87
C LEU A 116 -8.79 1.43 18.84
N ARG A 117 -8.38 2.39 18.02
CA ARG A 117 -7.26 2.27 17.08
C ARG A 117 -5.89 2.53 17.71
N ALA A 118 -5.84 3.08 18.93
CA ALA A 118 -4.56 3.45 19.53
C ALA A 118 -3.72 2.21 19.91
N PRO A 119 -2.43 2.13 19.56
CA PRO A 119 -1.56 0.99 19.87
C PRO A 119 -1.53 0.62 21.35
N ARG A 120 -1.58 1.62 22.23
CA ARG A 120 -1.63 1.43 23.70
C ARG A 120 -2.77 0.54 24.18
N LEU A 121 -3.89 0.47 23.42
CA LEU A 121 -5.01 -0.39 23.77
C LEU A 121 -4.67 -1.87 23.51
N ALA A 122 -4.01 -2.16 22.38
CA ALA A 122 -3.49 -3.48 22.05
C ALA A 122 -2.45 -3.95 23.08
N ASP A 123 -1.52 -3.05 23.48
CA ASP A 123 -0.54 -3.32 24.52
C ASP A 123 -1.20 -3.66 25.84
N ARG A 124 -2.24 -2.90 26.22
CA ARG A 124 -3.02 -3.18 27.42
C ARG A 124 -3.74 -4.52 27.33
N ALA A 125 -4.38 -4.81 26.22
CA ALA A 125 -5.03 -6.08 25.97
C ALA A 125 -4.03 -7.25 26.09
N ASN A 126 -2.81 -7.08 25.60
CA ASN A 126 -1.76 -8.10 25.71
C ASN A 126 -1.34 -8.38 27.16
N ILE A 127 -1.28 -7.34 28.01
CA ILE A 127 -0.90 -7.47 29.44
C ILE A 127 -1.96 -8.23 30.24
N VAL A 128 -3.25 -7.97 29.97
CA VAL A 128 -4.36 -8.53 30.79
C VAL A 128 -4.97 -9.81 30.20
N SER A 129 -4.70 -10.12 28.93
CA SER A 129 -5.20 -11.34 28.30
C SER A 129 -4.61 -12.58 28.96
N THR A 130 -5.44 -13.55 29.29
CA THR A 130 -5.03 -14.81 29.89
C THR A 130 -4.98 -15.92 28.86
N GLY A 131 -3.92 -16.74 28.87
CA GLY A 131 -3.78 -17.89 27.97
C GLY A 131 -2.69 -18.86 28.37
N THR A 132 -2.81 -20.11 27.93
CA THR A 132 -1.89 -21.20 28.25
C THR A 132 -0.64 -21.24 27.38
N THR A 133 -0.56 -20.42 26.33
CA THR A 133 0.62 -20.29 25.45
C THR A 133 0.74 -18.85 24.94
N SER A 134 1.97 -18.33 24.88
CA SER A 134 2.30 -16.95 24.57
C SER A 134 1.90 -16.44 23.16
N ILE A 135 1.38 -17.30 22.29
CA ILE A 135 1.17 -16.94 20.88
C ILE A 135 -0.24 -17.26 20.35
N SER A 136 -0.98 -18.25 20.91
CA SER A 136 -2.17 -18.75 20.22
C SER A 136 -3.49 -18.77 21.01
N ARG A 137 -3.51 -18.39 22.29
CA ARG A 137 -4.72 -18.44 23.12
C ARG A 137 -4.85 -17.30 24.13
N ASN A 138 -4.24 -16.14 23.88
CA ASN A 138 -4.47 -14.96 24.69
C ASN A 138 -5.90 -14.47 24.45
N ARG A 139 -6.71 -14.50 25.49
CA ARG A 139 -8.13 -14.16 25.41
C ARG A 139 -8.41 -12.97 26.31
N LEU A 140 -9.00 -11.91 25.74
CA LEU A 140 -9.47 -10.76 26.52
C LEU A 140 -10.92 -10.98 26.92
N ASP A 141 -11.16 -11.05 28.23
CA ASP A 141 -12.51 -11.14 28.80
C ASP A 141 -13.23 -9.78 28.73
N GLU A 142 -14.56 -9.79 28.64
CA GLU A 142 -15.39 -8.58 28.56
C GLU A 142 -15.24 -7.73 29.80
N ARG A 143 -15.18 -8.35 30.99
CA ARG A 143 -15.02 -7.62 32.27
C ARG A 143 -13.69 -6.92 32.36
N ASP A 144 -12.63 -7.55 31.84
CA ASP A 144 -11.29 -6.94 31.81
C ASP A 144 -11.24 -5.80 30.81
N PHE A 145 -11.87 -5.93 29.66
CA PHE A 145 -11.99 -4.84 28.68
C PHE A 145 -12.72 -3.63 29.28
N LEU A 146 -13.85 -3.84 29.96
CA LEU A 146 -14.62 -2.76 30.59
C LEU A 146 -13.85 -2.04 31.70
N ARG A 147 -12.81 -2.65 32.26
CA ARG A 147 -11.91 -2.05 33.27
C ARG A 147 -10.73 -1.29 32.66
N PHE A 148 -10.65 -1.19 31.34
CA PHE A 148 -9.59 -0.39 30.74
C PHE A 148 -9.82 1.08 31.01
N PRO A 149 -8.78 1.79 31.49
CA PRO A 149 -8.88 3.22 31.79
C PRO A 149 -8.99 4.04 30.51
N LEU A 150 -9.78 5.09 30.60
CA LEU A 150 -10.11 6.01 29.54
C LEU A 150 -9.97 7.45 30.05
N SER A 151 -9.31 8.31 29.30
CA SER A 151 -9.32 9.76 29.52
C SER A 151 -10.38 10.36 28.61
N LEU A 152 -11.41 10.95 29.20
CA LEU A 152 -12.59 11.40 28.49
C LEU A 152 -12.66 12.94 28.51
N PRO A 153 -12.43 13.63 27.37
CA PRO A 153 -12.59 15.06 27.26
C PRO A 153 -14.07 15.48 27.37
N PRO A 154 -14.37 16.76 27.58
CA PRO A 154 -15.71 17.28 27.39
C PRO A 154 -16.29 16.90 26.04
N TYR A 155 -17.57 16.57 25.96
CA TYR A 155 -18.20 16.00 24.76
C TYR A 155 -17.97 16.84 23.48
N VAL A 156 -18.00 18.17 23.61
CA VAL A 156 -17.69 19.11 22.51
C VAL A 156 -16.27 18.91 21.95
N GLU A 157 -15.32 18.66 22.85
CA GLU A 157 -13.93 18.41 22.45
C GLU A 157 -13.75 17.03 21.84
N GLN A 158 -14.51 16.01 22.31
CA GLN A 158 -14.52 14.70 21.64
C GLN A 158 -14.96 14.82 20.18
N LEU A 159 -16.01 15.59 19.90
CA LEU A 159 -16.48 15.87 18.54
C LEU A 159 -15.39 16.56 17.71
N ALA A 160 -14.77 17.61 18.24
CA ALA A 160 -13.74 18.36 17.56
C ALA A 160 -12.49 17.48 17.25
N ILE A 161 -12.03 16.67 18.22
CA ILE A 161 -10.92 15.73 18.01
C ILE A 161 -11.27 14.70 16.93
N SER A 162 -12.49 14.15 16.99
CA SER A 162 -12.97 13.18 16.03
C SER A 162 -12.97 13.75 14.60
N GLU A 163 -13.46 14.99 14.41
CA GLU A 163 -13.50 15.64 13.10
C GLU A 163 -12.10 15.94 12.55
N VAL A 164 -11.21 16.47 13.39
CA VAL A 164 -9.82 16.74 12.94
C VAL A 164 -9.15 15.47 12.46
N LEU A 165 -9.26 14.38 13.21
CA LEU A 165 -8.69 13.10 12.79
C LEU A 165 -9.40 12.50 11.56
N GLN A 166 -10.72 12.72 11.44
CA GLN A 166 -11.47 12.31 10.25
C GLN A 166 -11.01 13.07 9.00
N SER A 167 -10.82 14.39 9.11
CA SER A 167 -10.33 15.21 7.98
C SER A 167 -8.99 14.72 7.44
N VAL A 168 -8.10 14.24 8.31
CA VAL A 168 -6.82 13.65 7.88
C VAL A 168 -7.03 12.28 7.22
N ASP A 169 -7.91 11.43 7.77
CA ASP A 169 -8.25 10.14 7.16
C ASP A 169 -8.87 10.33 5.77
N ASP A 170 -9.77 11.31 5.61
CA ASP A 170 -10.40 11.64 4.31
C ASP A 170 -9.37 12.10 3.28
N GLU A 171 -8.37 12.88 3.69
CA GLU A 171 -7.30 13.31 2.78
C GLU A 171 -6.36 12.16 2.39
N ILE A 172 -6.11 11.23 3.31
CA ILE A 172 -5.41 9.97 3.01
C ILE A 172 -6.17 9.16 1.95
N ASP A 173 -7.48 9.02 2.10
CA ASP A 173 -8.29 8.23 1.17
C ASP A 173 -8.42 8.92 -0.19
N ARG A 174 -8.62 10.25 -0.24
CA ARG A 174 -8.57 11.04 -1.48
C ARG A 174 -7.24 10.88 -2.22
N THR A 175 -6.12 10.92 -1.48
CA THR A 175 -4.78 10.73 -2.06
C THR A 175 -4.60 9.32 -2.62
N ARG A 176 -5.12 8.29 -1.94
CA ARG A 176 -5.12 6.91 -2.45
C ARG A 176 -5.93 6.77 -3.75
N ASP A 177 -7.10 7.40 -3.83
CA ASP A 177 -7.93 7.33 -5.02
C ASP A 177 -7.34 8.14 -6.17
N LEU A 178 -6.69 9.27 -5.89
CA LEU A 178 -5.91 10.02 -6.87
C LEU A 178 -4.76 9.17 -7.43
N LEU A 179 -4.02 8.43 -6.59
CA LEU A 179 -2.96 7.52 -7.03
C LEU A 179 -3.47 6.43 -7.97
N LYS A 180 -4.64 5.82 -7.67
CA LYS A 180 -5.29 4.86 -8.57
C LYS A 180 -5.64 5.49 -9.92
N SER A 181 -6.22 6.69 -9.89
CA SER A 181 -6.61 7.44 -11.09
C SER A 181 -5.39 7.84 -11.94
N LEU A 182 -4.32 8.31 -11.31
CA LEU A 182 -3.06 8.64 -11.98
C LEU A 182 -2.42 7.42 -12.63
N ALA A 183 -2.41 6.27 -11.95
CA ALA A 183 -1.89 5.02 -12.51
C ALA A 183 -2.70 4.56 -13.74
N ALA A 184 -4.03 4.63 -13.66
CA ALA A 184 -4.91 4.29 -14.79
C ALA A 184 -4.73 5.27 -15.97
N ALA A 185 -4.67 6.58 -15.69
CA ALA A 185 -4.43 7.60 -16.70
C ALA A 185 -3.06 7.42 -17.37
N LYS A 186 -1.99 7.20 -16.58
CA LYS A 186 -0.66 6.89 -17.11
C LYS A 186 -0.72 5.69 -18.03
N PHE A 187 -1.36 4.59 -17.60
CA PHE A 187 -1.45 3.37 -18.40
C PHE A 187 -2.14 3.64 -19.75
N ALA A 188 -3.26 4.35 -19.78
CA ALA A 188 -4.00 4.66 -21.00
C ALA A 188 -3.20 5.58 -21.94
N VAL A 189 -2.65 6.68 -21.42
CA VAL A 189 -1.85 7.63 -22.22
C VAL A 189 -0.59 6.97 -22.77
N MET A 190 0.15 6.23 -21.93
CA MET A 190 1.37 5.55 -22.37
C MET A 190 1.08 4.43 -23.37
N ARG A 191 -0.04 3.72 -23.26
CA ARG A 191 -0.46 2.76 -24.30
C ARG A 191 -0.58 3.45 -25.65
N ASP A 192 -1.31 4.56 -25.73
CA ASP A 192 -1.49 5.30 -26.98
C ASP A 192 -0.15 5.85 -27.50
N LEU A 193 0.64 6.48 -26.64
CA LEU A 193 1.93 7.05 -27.02
C LEU A 193 2.94 6.00 -27.47
N LEU A 194 2.96 4.82 -26.85
CA LEU A 194 3.88 3.74 -27.17
C LEU A 194 3.43 2.87 -28.37
N THR A 195 2.24 3.10 -28.91
CA THR A 195 1.71 2.33 -30.06
C THR A 195 1.38 3.20 -31.26
N CYS A 196 0.83 4.40 -31.03
CA CYS A 196 0.39 5.33 -32.10
C CYS A 196 1.22 6.60 -32.14
N GLY A 197 2.11 6.85 -31.16
CA GLY A 197 2.91 8.06 -31.05
C GLY A 197 2.10 9.31 -30.73
N MET A 198 2.69 10.44 -31.07
CA MET A 198 2.06 11.76 -30.89
C MET A 198 1.04 12.10 -31.97
N ARG A 199 0.96 11.29 -33.03
CA ARG A 199 0.11 11.52 -34.20
C ARG A 199 -1.01 10.50 -34.24
N ARG A 200 -2.25 10.98 -34.29
CA ARG A 200 -3.45 10.12 -34.39
C ARG A 200 -4.05 10.06 -35.82
N ASP A 201 -3.31 10.54 -36.81
CA ASP A 201 -3.81 10.57 -38.19
C ASP A 201 -3.67 9.18 -38.84
N ALA A 202 -4.79 8.57 -39.15
CA ALA A 202 -4.85 7.24 -39.81
C ALA A 202 -4.12 7.19 -41.16
N ALA A 203 -3.96 8.35 -41.86
CA ALA A 203 -3.25 8.42 -43.15
C ALA A 203 -1.73 8.14 -43.02
N HIS A 204 -1.18 8.20 -41.81
CA HIS A 204 0.24 7.98 -41.52
C HIS A 204 0.52 6.65 -40.81
N LEU A 205 -0.43 5.71 -40.81
CA LEU A 205 -0.25 4.40 -40.21
C LEU A 205 0.15 3.35 -41.27
N GLN A 206 0.95 2.39 -40.86
CA GLN A 206 1.27 1.20 -41.62
C GLN A 206 0.89 -0.07 -40.82
N PRO A 207 0.58 -1.20 -41.50
CA PRO A 207 0.36 -2.47 -40.80
C PRO A 207 1.57 -2.86 -39.95
N LEU A 208 1.29 -3.39 -38.76
CA LEU A 208 2.34 -3.91 -37.90
C LEU A 208 3.05 -5.09 -38.61
N PRO A 209 4.40 -5.14 -38.61
CA PRO A 209 5.13 -6.26 -39.20
C PRO A 209 4.73 -7.61 -38.56
N GLU A 210 4.41 -8.61 -39.37
CA GLU A 210 3.91 -9.93 -38.92
C GLU A 210 4.84 -10.66 -37.92
N ARG A 211 6.11 -10.28 -37.87
CA ARG A 211 7.16 -10.97 -37.11
C ARG A 211 7.41 -10.44 -35.70
N TRP A 212 6.48 -9.70 -35.09
CA TRP A 212 6.65 -9.30 -33.71
C TRP A 212 6.33 -10.45 -32.73
N VAL A 213 7.38 -11.15 -32.33
CA VAL A 213 7.28 -12.40 -31.53
C VAL A 213 7.29 -12.11 -30.03
N LEU A 214 8.13 -11.19 -29.56
CA LEU A 214 8.33 -10.89 -28.14
C LEU A 214 8.39 -9.39 -27.89
N GLY A 215 7.84 -8.95 -26.77
CA GLY A 215 7.96 -7.58 -26.29
C GLY A 215 6.83 -6.66 -26.74
N ARG A 216 5.63 -7.19 -26.94
CA ARG A 216 4.46 -6.37 -27.31
C ARG A 216 4.06 -5.45 -26.18
N VAL A 217 4.00 -4.16 -26.47
CA VAL A 217 3.49 -3.12 -25.57
C VAL A 217 1.98 -3.29 -25.33
N ALA A 218 1.23 -3.70 -26.37
CA ALA A 218 -0.18 -4.06 -26.30
C ALA A 218 -0.48 -5.19 -27.30
N GLY A 219 -1.37 -6.11 -26.92
CA GLY A 219 -1.70 -7.29 -27.73
C GLY A 219 -2.60 -7.00 -28.92
N ASP A 220 -3.31 -5.88 -28.90
CA ASP A 220 -4.30 -5.45 -29.90
C ASP A 220 -3.76 -4.44 -30.93
N VAL A 221 -2.46 -4.18 -30.92
CA VAL A 221 -1.80 -3.29 -31.90
C VAL A 221 -1.75 -3.99 -33.26
N THR A 222 -2.41 -3.41 -34.25
CA THR A 222 -2.45 -3.90 -35.64
C THR A 222 -1.74 -2.96 -36.63
N HIS A 223 -1.61 -1.68 -36.28
CA HIS A 223 -0.97 -0.63 -37.06
C HIS A 223 -0.04 0.20 -36.19
N ILE A 224 1.00 0.75 -36.79
CA ILE A 224 1.99 1.64 -36.18
C ILE A 224 2.24 2.82 -37.08
N PRO A 225 2.78 3.95 -36.56
CA PRO A 225 3.20 5.07 -37.42
C PRO A 225 4.19 4.62 -38.52
N ALA A 226 4.03 5.17 -39.72
CA ALA A 226 4.79 4.75 -40.90
C ALA A 226 6.30 5.01 -40.78
N ASP A 227 6.71 5.98 -39.97
CA ASP A 227 8.10 6.32 -39.67
C ASP A 227 8.70 5.50 -38.49
N TRP A 228 7.89 4.67 -37.80
CA TRP A 228 8.38 3.80 -36.77
C TRP A 228 8.91 2.49 -37.29
N LYS A 229 9.87 1.89 -36.58
CA LYS A 229 10.49 0.61 -36.97
C LYS A 229 10.35 -0.41 -35.86
N LEU A 230 9.99 -1.63 -36.17
CA LEU A 230 10.12 -2.76 -35.27
C LEU A 230 11.57 -3.27 -35.35
N VAL A 231 12.31 -3.18 -34.24
CA VAL A 231 13.72 -3.54 -34.18
C VAL A 231 14.00 -4.53 -33.05
N ARG A 232 15.04 -5.37 -33.20
CA ARG A 232 15.57 -6.10 -32.05
C ARG A 232 16.23 -5.10 -31.09
N LEU A 233 15.94 -5.19 -29.79
CA LEU A 233 16.51 -4.26 -28.81
C LEU A 233 18.05 -4.33 -28.80
N THR A 234 18.64 -5.52 -29.03
CA THR A 234 20.09 -5.71 -29.14
C THR A 234 20.74 -4.99 -30.34
N SER A 235 19.97 -4.49 -31.32
CA SER A 235 20.51 -3.70 -32.43
C SER A 235 20.68 -2.21 -32.09
N VAL A 236 20.10 -1.74 -30.99
CA VAL A 236 20.12 -0.33 -30.55
C VAL A 236 20.62 -0.13 -29.12
N ALA A 237 20.72 -1.19 -28.34
CA ALA A 237 21.28 -1.20 -26.98
C ALA A 237 22.07 -2.49 -26.74
N LYS A 238 23.18 -2.39 -26.00
CA LYS A 238 23.96 -3.56 -25.60
C LYS A 238 23.39 -4.19 -24.35
N LEU A 239 23.08 -5.48 -24.40
CA LEU A 239 22.63 -6.26 -23.26
C LEU A 239 23.83 -6.74 -22.44
N GLU A 240 23.84 -6.40 -21.16
CA GLU A 240 24.83 -6.85 -20.18
C GLU A 240 24.13 -7.61 -19.04
N SER A 241 24.78 -8.67 -18.56
CA SER A 241 24.36 -9.37 -17.35
C SER A 241 25.17 -8.85 -16.17
N GLY A 242 24.51 -8.69 -15.04
CA GLY A 242 25.24 -8.47 -13.78
C GLY A 242 25.86 -9.74 -13.24
N HIS A 243 26.68 -9.60 -12.19
CA HIS A 243 27.31 -10.69 -11.48
C HIS A 243 27.51 -10.34 -10.01
N THR A 244 27.53 -11.36 -9.14
CA THR A 244 27.81 -11.21 -7.71
C THR A 244 29.26 -11.62 -7.43
N PRO A 245 30.14 -10.69 -6.99
CA PRO A 245 31.47 -11.07 -6.49
C PRO A 245 31.36 -12.09 -5.36
N ASP A 246 32.40 -12.90 -5.15
CA ASP A 246 32.37 -13.98 -4.17
C ASP A 246 32.02 -13.44 -2.76
N ARG A 247 30.92 -13.89 -2.22
CA ARG A 247 30.42 -13.49 -0.88
C ARG A 247 31.30 -13.97 0.28
N LYS A 248 32.15 -14.98 0.03
CA LYS A 248 33.10 -15.51 1.03
C LYS A 248 34.37 -14.65 1.17
N ARG A 249 34.52 -13.66 0.31
CA ARG A 249 35.69 -12.76 0.29
C ARG A 249 35.26 -11.38 0.82
N PRO A 250 35.48 -11.09 2.12
CA PRO A 250 35.11 -9.79 2.70
C PRO A 250 35.82 -8.60 2.02
N ASP A 251 37.03 -8.80 1.50
CA ASP A 251 37.79 -7.81 0.77
C ASP A 251 37.22 -7.41 -0.60
N TYR A 252 36.18 -8.11 -1.06
CA TYR A 252 35.43 -7.75 -2.28
C TYR A 252 34.24 -6.80 -2.02
N TRP A 253 33.92 -6.53 -0.74
CA TRP A 253 32.75 -5.78 -0.31
C TRP A 253 33.11 -4.58 0.57
N GLY A 254 32.17 -3.62 0.70
CA GLY A 254 32.38 -2.42 1.52
C GLY A 254 33.22 -1.34 0.86
N GLY A 255 33.39 -1.39 -0.48
CA GLY A 255 34.14 -0.41 -1.25
C GLY A 255 33.29 0.77 -1.74
N ASP A 256 33.74 1.36 -2.86
CA ASP A 256 33.22 2.57 -3.46
C ASP A 256 32.36 2.33 -4.72
N VAL A 257 32.27 1.09 -5.20
CA VAL A 257 31.47 0.74 -6.38
C VAL A 257 30.05 0.35 -5.94
N PRO A 258 29.02 1.16 -6.18
CA PRO A 258 27.65 0.78 -5.88
C PRO A 258 27.28 -0.52 -6.61
N TRP A 259 26.67 -1.47 -5.88
CA TRP A 259 26.32 -2.78 -6.42
C TRP A 259 24.82 -3.05 -6.20
N LEU A 260 24.05 -2.96 -7.29
CA LEU A 260 22.59 -3.08 -7.26
C LEU A 260 22.16 -4.55 -7.12
N SER A 261 21.36 -4.83 -6.11
CA SER A 261 20.85 -6.17 -5.77
C SER A 261 19.33 -6.23 -5.70
N LEU A 262 18.77 -7.42 -5.45
CA LEU A 262 17.33 -7.57 -5.20
C LEU A 262 16.85 -6.78 -3.97
N GLY A 263 17.72 -6.54 -2.98
CA GLY A 263 17.40 -5.72 -1.81
C GLY A 263 17.05 -4.26 -2.16
N ASP A 264 17.58 -3.77 -3.28
CA ASP A 264 17.41 -2.38 -3.72
C ASP A 264 16.20 -2.19 -4.66
N THR A 265 15.46 -3.25 -4.97
CA THR A 265 14.36 -3.20 -5.97
C THR A 265 13.21 -2.26 -5.58
N ASN A 266 13.07 -1.88 -4.31
CA ASN A 266 12.10 -0.88 -3.89
C ASN A 266 12.44 0.52 -4.44
N GLY A 267 13.71 0.85 -4.62
CA GLY A 267 14.17 2.10 -5.22
C GLY A 267 14.02 2.19 -6.76
N LEU A 268 13.69 1.09 -7.44
CA LEU A 268 13.57 1.06 -8.91
C LEU A 268 12.26 1.67 -9.45
N GLY A 269 11.38 2.17 -8.59
CA GLY A 269 10.17 2.92 -8.97
C GLY A 269 10.47 4.34 -9.45
N GLY A 270 11.53 4.97 -8.95
CA GLY A 270 11.95 6.32 -9.31
C GLY A 270 12.50 6.45 -10.73
N LEU A 271 12.75 7.67 -11.20
CA LEU A 271 13.30 7.94 -12.54
C LEU A 271 14.73 7.44 -12.70
N THR A 272 15.50 7.43 -11.61
CA THR A 272 16.90 6.95 -11.55
C THR A 272 17.19 6.30 -10.21
N VAL A 273 18.26 5.51 -10.15
CA VAL A 273 18.86 4.99 -8.92
C VAL A 273 20.30 5.50 -8.82
N SER A 274 20.66 6.05 -7.64
CA SER A 274 21.99 6.63 -7.37
C SER A 274 22.72 5.94 -6.23
N THR A 275 22.02 5.19 -5.38
CA THR A 275 22.57 4.52 -4.20
C THR A 275 22.12 3.07 -4.14
N THR A 276 22.91 2.24 -3.47
CA THR A 276 22.65 0.83 -3.23
C THR A 276 22.87 0.50 -1.76
N THR A 277 22.25 -0.54 -1.28
CA THR A 277 22.44 -1.04 0.09
C THR A 277 23.87 -1.55 0.31
N GLU A 278 24.48 -2.12 -0.72
CA GLU A 278 25.83 -2.68 -0.66
C GLU A 278 26.72 -2.08 -1.75
N CYS A 279 28.01 -1.97 -1.47
CA CYS A 279 29.03 -1.58 -2.43
C CYS A 279 30.07 -2.69 -2.58
N ALA A 280 30.57 -2.91 -3.79
CA ALA A 280 31.73 -3.76 -4.06
C ALA A 280 33.02 -2.94 -4.05
N THR A 281 34.13 -3.60 -3.82
CA THR A 281 35.46 -3.00 -4.03
C THR A 281 35.91 -3.14 -5.48
N GLN A 282 36.85 -2.30 -5.92
CA GLN A 282 37.49 -2.46 -7.26
C GLN A 282 38.12 -3.85 -7.40
N LEU A 283 38.69 -4.38 -6.31
CA LEU A 283 39.23 -5.74 -6.30
C LEU A 283 38.15 -6.81 -6.56
N GLY A 284 36.97 -6.68 -5.93
CA GLY A 284 35.85 -7.57 -6.14
C GLY A 284 35.33 -7.53 -7.59
N ILE A 285 35.27 -6.34 -8.19
CA ILE A 285 34.89 -6.18 -9.62
C ILE A 285 35.94 -6.85 -10.52
N GLN A 286 37.24 -6.59 -10.32
CA GLN A 286 38.31 -7.12 -11.16
C GLN A 286 38.44 -8.64 -11.08
N ASN A 287 38.16 -9.26 -9.93
CA ASN A 287 38.23 -10.71 -9.71
C ASN A 287 36.90 -11.44 -9.91
N SER A 288 35.95 -10.81 -10.60
CA SER A 288 34.65 -11.42 -10.92
C SER A 288 34.22 -11.09 -12.34
N SER A 289 33.06 -11.61 -12.75
CA SER A 289 32.43 -11.22 -14.00
C SER A 289 31.56 -9.96 -13.87
N ALA A 290 31.55 -9.31 -12.70
CA ALA A 290 30.83 -8.06 -12.51
C ALA A 290 31.47 -6.93 -13.35
N ARG A 291 30.66 -6.01 -13.79
CA ARG A 291 31.09 -4.87 -14.62
C ARG A 291 30.46 -3.60 -14.08
N VAL A 292 31.25 -2.53 -14.05
CA VAL A 292 30.73 -1.19 -13.79
C VAL A 292 30.04 -0.70 -15.07
N LEU A 293 28.76 -0.48 -14.99
CA LEU A 293 27.92 0.01 -16.08
C LEU A 293 27.92 1.54 -16.09
N PRO A 294 27.88 2.18 -17.26
CA PRO A 294 27.85 3.65 -17.33
C PRO A 294 26.53 4.24 -16.86
N VAL A 295 26.55 5.53 -16.57
CA VAL A 295 25.35 6.34 -16.35
C VAL A 295 24.35 6.15 -17.49
N ASP A 296 23.07 6.29 -17.21
CA ASP A 296 21.97 6.08 -18.17
C ASP A 296 21.79 4.63 -18.65
N THR A 297 22.53 3.65 -18.13
CA THR A 297 22.20 2.26 -18.35
C THR A 297 20.80 1.97 -17.78
N VAL A 298 19.93 1.37 -18.59
CA VAL A 298 18.61 0.92 -18.15
C VAL A 298 18.76 -0.44 -17.50
N VAL A 299 18.45 -0.52 -16.22
CA VAL A 299 18.43 -1.76 -15.43
C VAL A 299 17.02 -2.29 -15.33
N PHE A 300 16.85 -3.59 -15.54
CA PHE A 300 15.57 -4.30 -15.49
C PHE A 300 15.68 -5.48 -14.52
N SER A 301 14.84 -5.51 -13.49
CA SER A 301 14.75 -6.65 -12.58
C SER A 301 14.10 -7.84 -13.28
N ARG A 302 14.85 -8.92 -13.47
CA ARG A 302 14.40 -10.13 -14.18
C ARG A 302 14.07 -11.31 -13.26
N THR A 303 14.34 -11.18 -11.94
CA THR A 303 14.13 -12.23 -10.93
C THR A 303 13.32 -11.66 -9.77
N ALA A 304 12.42 -12.43 -9.20
CA ALA A 304 11.57 -12.16 -8.03
C ALA A 304 10.65 -10.92 -8.17
N THR A 305 11.17 -9.75 -8.54
CA THR A 305 10.43 -8.49 -8.75
C THR A 305 10.41 -8.10 -10.23
N VAL A 306 10.11 -9.06 -11.09
CA VAL A 306 10.17 -8.91 -12.56
C VAL A 306 9.36 -7.70 -13.04
N GLY A 307 9.94 -6.96 -14.00
CA GLY A 307 9.28 -5.83 -14.67
C GLY A 307 9.58 -4.45 -14.06
N LYS A 308 10.27 -4.36 -12.92
CA LYS A 308 10.77 -3.08 -12.43
C LYS A 308 11.98 -2.64 -13.28
N ALA A 309 11.96 -1.38 -13.70
CA ALA A 309 13.04 -0.80 -14.53
C ALA A 309 13.28 0.65 -14.16
N THR A 310 14.55 1.07 -14.18
CA THR A 310 15.00 2.45 -14.01
C THR A 310 16.33 2.69 -14.71
N ARG A 311 16.89 3.89 -14.58
CA ARG A 311 18.22 4.26 -15.11
C ARG A 311 19.23 4.44 -14.00
N LEU A 312 20.47 4.13 -14.27
CA LEU A 312 21.58 4.44 -13.39
C LEU A 312 21.88 5.95 -13.41
N ALA A 313 21.86 6.61 -12.26
CA ALA A 313 22.29 8.01 -12.11
C ALA A 313 23.81 8.17 -11.96
N VAL A 314 24.47 7.11 -11.51
CA VAL A 314 25.93 7.02 -11.33
C VAL A 314 26.44 5.69 -11.90
N PRO A 315 27.74 5.57 -12.24
CA PRO A 315 28.28 4.27 -12.63
C PRO A 315 28.14 3.27 -11.51
N MET A 316 27.59 2.07 -11.79
CA MET A 316 27.45 1.01 -10.78
C MET A 316 27.45 -0.39 -11.38
N ALA A 317 27.72 -1.38 -10.56
CA ALA A 317 27.56 -2.79 -10.92
C ALA A 317 26.20 -3.33 -10.48
N THR A 318 25.79 -4.47 -11.00
CA THR A 318 24.53 -5.14 -10.63
C THR A 318 24.74 -6.63 -10.36
N SER A 319 23.83 -7.23 -9.60
CA SER A 319 23.75 -8.69 -9.47
C SER A 319 23.27 -9.34 -10.77
N GLN A 320 23.35 -10.65 -10.87
CA GLN A 320 22.81 -11.44 -11.98
C GLN A 320 21.28 -11.38 -12.11
N ASP A 321 20.60 -10.78 -11.14
CA ASP A 321 19.14 -10.63 -11.12
C ASP A 321 18.64 -9.51 -12.04
N PHE A 322 19.57 -8.80 -12.68
CA PHE A 322 19.27 -7.72 -13.61
C PHE A 322 19.68 -8.04 -15.04
N ALA A 323 18.86 -7.61 -15.98
CA ALA A 323 19.20 -7.44 -17.38
C ALA A 323 19.47 -5.96 -17.64
N ASN A 324 20.70 -5.62 -18.02
CA ASN A 324 21.17 -4.25 -18.11
C ASN A 324 21.32 -3.85 -19.59
N TRP A 325 20.81 -2.67 -19.93
CA TRP A 325 20.80 -2.19 -21.30
C TRP A 325 21.59 -0.90 -21.44
N VAL A 326 22.79 -0.99 -21.97
CA VAL A 326 23.60 0.18 -22.31
C VAL A 326 23.10 0.71 -23.63
N CYS A 327 22.36 1.82 -23.59
CA CYS A 327 21.69 2.39 -24.75
C CYS A 327 22.68 3.02 -25.73
N GLY A 328 22.53 2.68 -27.03
CA GLY A 328 23.26 3.33 -28.11
C GLY A 328 22.59 4.66 -28.55
N PRO A 329 23.17 5.37 -29.55
CA PRO A 329 22.71 6.70 -29.93
C PRO A 329 21.27 6.73 -30.52
N LYS A 330 20.78 5.59 -31.03
CA LYS A 330 19.47 5.49 -31.69
C LYS A 330 18.30 5.37 -30.70
N ILE A 331 18.56 5.00 -29.43
CA ILE A 331 17.53 4.79 -28.44
C ILE A 331 17.70 5.74 -27.23
N CYS A 332 16.59 6.33 -26.78
CA CYS A 332 16.54 7.14 -25.56
C CYS A 332 16.42 6.21 -24.34
N PRO A 333 17.33 6.26 -23.34
CA PRO A 333 17.22 5.44 -22.14
C PRO A 333 15.90 5.64 -21.39
N ARG A 334 15.44 6.88 -21.27
CA ARG A 334 14.15 7.23 -20.63
C ARG A 334 12.96 6.58 -21.36
N TYR A 335 12.96 6.60 -22.70
CA TYR A 335 11.94 5.93 -23.51
C TYR A 335 11.94 4.43 -23.23
N LEU A 336 13.10 3.78 -23.22
CA LEU A 336 13.21 2.36 -22.95
C LEU A 336 12.67 1.98 -21.56
N VAL A 337 12.89 2.82 -20.54
CA VAL A 337 12.30 2.62 -19.20
C VAL A 337 10.78 2.63 -19.29
N GLN A 338 10.18 3.59 -20.03
CA GLN A 338 8.73 3.68 -20.16
C GLN A 338 8.15 2.49 -20.93
N VAL A 339 8.83 2.02 -21.98
CA VAL A 339 8.47 0.78 -22.69
C VAL A 339 8.43 -0.40 -21.71
N PHE A 340 9.49 -0.61 -20.94
CA PHE A 340 9.59 -1.74 -20.02
C PHE A 340 8.53 -1.68 -18.91
N ARG A 341 8.27 -0.51 -18.34
CA ARG A 341 7.24 -0.32 -17.32
C ARG A 341 5.84 -0.60 -17.84
N HIS A 342 5.59 -0.27 -19.12
CA HIS A 342 4.28 -0.49 -19.74
C HIS A 342 4.03 -1.96 -20.13
N MET A 343 5.08 -2.74 -20.41
CA MET A 343 5.01 -4.14 -20.86
C MET A 343 4.67 -5.14 -19.74
N ARG A 344 4.03 -4.73 -18.63
CA ARG A 344 3.80 -5.60 -17.47
C ARG A 344 3.16 -6.94 -17.81
N ARG A 345 2.11 -6.95 -18.65
CA ARG A 345 1.42 -8.18 -19.06
C ARG A 345 2.32 -9.12 -19.87
N GLU A 346 3.22 -8.57 -20.68
CA GLU A 346 4.19 -9.35 -21.43
C GLU A 346 5.24 -9.96 -20.50
N TRP A 347 5.69 -9.22 -19.49
CA TRP A 347 6.60 -9.75 -18.48
C TRP A 347 5.97 -10.90 -17.69
N ASP A 348 4.71 -10.76 -17.28
CA ASP A 348 3.97 -11.82 -16.57
C ASP A 348 3.84 -13.09 -17.44
N ARG A 349 3.70 -12.96 -18.76
CA ARG A 349 3.65 -14.08 -19.72
C ARG A 349 5.00 -14.78 -19.93
N LEU A 350 6.09 -14.02 -19.80
CA LEU A 350 7.45 -14.49 -20.09
C LEU A 350 8.18 -15.05 -18.88
N GLN A 351 7.58 -14.96 -17.70
CA GLN A 351 8.14 -15.48 -16.46
C GLN A 351 8.05 -17.01 -16.42
N GLU A 352 9.10 -17.64 -15.92
CA GLU A 352 9.19 -19.07 -15.67
C GLU A 352 9.61 -19.33 -14.23
N GLY A 353 9.20 -20.47 -13.67
CA GLY A 353 9.55 -20.91 -12.30
C GLY A 353 8.41 -20.79 -11.31
N SER A 354 8.32 -21.76 -10.39
CA SER A 354 7.25 -21.84 -9.37
C SER A 354 7.61 -21.10 -8.08
N THR A 355 8.87 -21.11 -7.67
CA THR A 355 9.33 -20.52 -6.39
C THR A 355 9.94 -19.13 -6.59
N HIS A 356 10.70 -18.92 -7.65
CA HIS A 356 11.27 -17.63 -8.03
C HIS A 356 11.00 -17.39 -9.51
N GLN A 357 10.01 -16.56 -9.79
CA GLN A 357 9.69 -16.17 -11.17
C GLN A 357 10.88 -15.40 -11.77
N THR A 358 11.33 -15.86 -12.94
CA THR A 358 12.52 -15.32 -13.61
C THR A 358 12.29 -15.28 -15.12
N ILE A 359 12.79 -14.21 -15.77
CA ILE A 359 12.95 -14.16 -17.23
C ILE A 359 14.41 -14.44 -17.55
N TYR A 360 14.67 -15.48 -18.33
CA TYR A 360 16.03 -15.89 -18.68
C TYR A 360 16.67 -15.00 -19.76
N MET A 361 17.98 -14.83 -19.70
CA MET A 361 18.75 -13.96 -20.61
C MET A 361 18.52 -14.20 -22.10
N PRO A 362 18.31 -15.45 -22.59
CA PRO A 362 17.99 -15.69 -23.99
C PRO A 362 16.71 -15.02 -24.49
N VAL A 363 15.71 -14.79 -23.61
CA VAL A 363 14.48 -14.07 -23.95
C VAL A 363 14.80 -12.62 -24.30
N PHE A 364 15.62 -11.96 -23.50
CA PHE A 364 16.02 -10.57 -23.73
C PHE A 364 16.80 -10.39 -25.05
N LYS A 365 17.60 -11.37 -25.46
CA LYS A 365 18.31 -11.34 -26.74
C LYS A 365 17.37 -11.34 -27.95
N LYS A 366 16.15 -11.86 -27.81
CA LYS A 366 15.13 -11.92 -28.87
C LYS A 366 14.12 -10.77 -28.80
N LEU A 367 14.18 -9.94 -27.73
CA LEU A 367 13.22 -8.88 -27.47
C LEU A 367 13.19 -7.86 -28.61
N GLN A 368 11.98 -7.53 -29.07
CA GLN A 368 11.74 -6.53 -30.12
C GLN A 368 10.95 -5.38 -29.54
N ILE A 369 11.26 -4.17 -29.97
CA ILE A 369 10.57 -2.95 -29.57
C ILE A 369 10.21 -2.10 -30.78
N LEU A 370 9.19 -1.29 -30.65
CA LEU A 370 8.91 -0.19 -31.55
C LEU A 370 9.93 0.93 -31.31
N LEU A 371 10.49 1.46 -32.37
CA LEU A 371 11.51 2.53 -32.33
C LEU A 371 11.00 3.76 -33.10
N PRO A 372 10.44 4.75 -32.41
CA PRO A 372 10.13 6.05 -32.97
C PRO A 372 11.38 6.84 -33.39
N PRO A 373 11.24 7.93 -34.15
CA PRO A 373 12.28 8.96 -34.28
C PRO A 373 12.74 9.47 -32.91
N LYS A 374 14.02 9.86 -32.81
CA LYS A 374 14.65 10.18 -31.51
C LYS A 374 13.97 11.33 -30.74
N ASP A 375 13.51 12.34 -31.43
CA ASP A 375 12.76 13.45 -30.84
C ASP A 375 11.40 13.01 -30.27
N GLU A 376 10.72 12.12 -30.96
CA GLU A 376 9.46 11.54 -30.50
C GLU A 376 9.67 10.61 -29.27
N GLN A 377 10.73 9.80 -29.26
CA GLN A 377 11.11 9.02 -28.09
C GLN A 377 11.28 9.91 -26.86
N THR A 378 11.90 11.09 -27.02
CA THR A 378 12.10 12.05 -25.94
C THR A 378 10.78 12.59 -25.44
N LYS A 379 9.87 13.02 -26.32
CA LYS A 379 8.54 13.53 -25.94
C LYS A 379 7.68 12.47 -25.25
N ILE A 380 7.71 11.21 -25.72
CA ILE A 380 7.02 10.10 -25.07
C ILE A 380 7.59 9.86 -23.66
N ALA A 381 8.91 9.91 -23.54
CA ALA A 381 9.58 9.77 -22.26
C ALA A 381 9.23 10.91 -21.29
N ASP A 382 9.18 12.17 -21.79
CA ASP A 382 8.79 13.34 -20.99
C ASP A 382 7.37 13.19 -20.41
N ALA A 383 6.43 12.69 -21.21
CA ALA A 383 5.07 12.42 -20.75
C ALA A 383 5.05 11.31 -19.66
N GLY A 384 5.77 10.22 -19.89
CA GLY A 384 5.84 9.13 -18.91
C GLY A 384 6.51 9.54 -17.61
N ASP A 385 7.62 10.26 -17.68
CA ASP A 385 8.36 10.75 -16.52
C ASP A 385 7.54 11.80 -15.73
N ALA A 386 6.74 12.64 -16.38
CA ALA A 386 5.84 13.57 -15.71
C ALA A 386 4.79 12.85 -14.85
N PHE A 387 4.21 11.75 -15.36
CA PHE A 387 3.34 10.88 -14.56
C PHE A 387 4.08 10.23 -13.40
N ASP A 388 5.30 9.71 -13.62
CA ASP A 388 6.08 9.07 -12.57
C ASP A 388 6.41 10.04 -11.43
N LEU A 389 6.86 11.25 -11.75
CA LEU A 389 7.13 12.30 -10.76
C LEU A 389 5.88 12.68 -9.98
N ARG A 390 4.72 12.80 -10.65
CA ARG A 390 3.47 13.10 -9.97
C ARG A 390 3.03 11.98 -9.05
N ILE A 391 3.12 10.73 -9.47
CA ILE A 391 2.81 9.56 -8.66
C ILE A 391 3.72 9.48 -7.44
N GLU A 392 5.03 9.69 -7.62
CA GLU A 392 6.01 9.70 -6.52
C GLU A 392 5.71 10.81 -5.50
N ALA A 393 5.38 12.01 -5.96
CA ALA A 393 5.01 13.13 -5.09
C ALA A 393 3.75 12.80 -4.25
N GLU A 394 2.71 12.20 -4.86
CA GLU A 394 1.51 11.80 -4.12
C GLU A 394 1.77 10.62 -3.17
N GLN A 395 2.67 9.69 -3.51
CA GLN A 395 3.10 8.61 -2.60
C GLN A 395 3.83 9.16 -1.38
N ASN A 396 4.74 10.13 -1.55
CA ASN A 396 5.43 10.78 -0.45
C ASN A 396 4.45 11.54 0.45
N LYS A 397 3.51 12.27 -0.15
CA LYS A 397 2.43 12.96 0.58
C LYS A 397 1.58 11.99 1.41
N LEU A 398 1.28 10.80 0.87
CA LEU A 398 0.54 9.76 1.61
C LEU A 398 1.30 9.27 2.84
N VAL A 399 2.63 9.10 2.75
CA VAL A 399 3.49 8.74 3.89
C VAL A 399 3.49 9.87 4.93
N GLU A 400 3.61 11.13 4.50
CA GLU A 400 3.56 12.29 5.40
C GLU A 400 2.23 12.39 6.13
N PHE A 401 1.10 12.24 5.45
CA PHE A 401 -0.22 12.23 6.09
C PHE A 401 -0.38 11.10 7.09
N ALA A 402 0.12 9.91 6.80
CA ALA A 402 0.09 8.80 7.74
C ALA A 402 0.88 9.12 9.02
N ASN A 403 2.05 9.76 8.90
CA ASN A 403 2.87 10.19 10.03
C ASN A 403 2.19 11.31 10.83
N VAL A 404 1.66 12.33 10.15
CA VAL A 404 0.92 13.43 10.78
C VAL A 404 -0.30 12.90 11.52
N ARG A 405 -1.07 12.00 10.91
CA ARG A 405 -2.22 11.34 11.54
C ARG A 405 -1.84 10.61 12.82
N ALA A 406 -0.76 9.83 12.79
CA ALA A 406 -0.29 9.07 13.94
C ALA A 406 0.12 10.01 15.09
N ALA A 407 0.88 11.06 14.79
CA ALA A 407 1.31 12.06 15.76
C ALA A 407 0.11 12.83 16.35
N LEU A 408 -0.79 13.33 15.51
CA LEU A 408 -1.99 14.04 15.96
C LEU A 408 -2.87 13.15 16.84
N ALA A 409 -3.11 11.90 16.45
CA ALA A 409 -3.89 10.97 17.24
C ALA A 409 -3.26 10.74 18.62
N GLN A 410 -1.95 10.55 18.69
CA GLN A 410 -1.23 10.36 19.94
C GLN A 410 -1.37 11.57 20.86
N GLU A 411 -1.16 12.79 20.34
CA GLU A 411 -1.16 14.02 21.12
C GLU A 411 -2.59 14.45 21.54
N LEU A 412 -3.55 14.40 20.62
CA LEU A 412 -4.94 14.79 20.89
C LEU A 412 -5.66 13.81 21.81
N LEU A 413 -5.49 12.49 21.61
CA LEU A 413 -6.14 11.47 22.45
C LEU A 413 -5.49 11.32 23.84
N SER A 414 -4.32 11.92 24.06
CA SER A 414 -3.70 12.01 25.38
C SER A 414 -3.96 13.33 26.10
N GLY A 415 -4.52 14.34 25.40
CA GLY A 415 -4.73 15.68 25.91
C GLY A 415 -3.48 16.55 25.99
N ARG A 416 -2.31 16.05 25.53
CA ARG A 416 -1.06 16.85 25.48
C ARG A 416 -1.15 17.98 24.47
N LEU A 417 -1.83 17.75 23.35
CA LEU A 417 -2.20 18.80 22.42
C LEU A 417 -3.70 19.11 22.61
N ARG A 418 -4.02 20.39 22.79
CA ARG A 418 -5.40 20.87 22.86
C ARG A 418 -5.77 21.60 21.58
N LEU A 419 -6.99 21.36 21.11
CA LEU A 419 -7.52 22.12 19.98
C LEU A 419 -7.80 23.57 20.37
N PRO A 420 -7.62 24.53 19.44
CA PRO A 420 -7.97 25.94 19.71
C PRO A 420 -9.43 26.08 20.15
N PRO A 421 -9.74 26.93 21.15
CA PRO A 421 -11.11 27.10 21.65
C PRO A 421 -12.13 27.45 20.56
N ALA A 422 -11.75 28.25 19.58
CA ALA A 422 -12.62 28.60 18.46
C ALA A 422 -12.98 27.37 17.57
N MET A 423 -12.11 26.38 17.48
CA MET A 423 -12.38 25.14 16.76
C MET A 423 -13.35 24.24 17.54
N VAL A 424 -13.14 24.12 18.86
CA VAL A 424 -14.00 23.33 19.74
C VAL A 424 -15.41 23.96 19.81
N ALA A 425 -15.51 25.31 19.92
CA ALA A 425 -16.79 26.02 20.02
C ALA A 425 -17.72 25.78 18.82
N ARG A 426 -17.21 25.41 17.64
CA ARG A 426 -18.03 25.07 16.46
C ARG A 426 -18.99 23.91 16.71
N PHE A 427 -18.70 23.05 17.68
CA PHE A 427 -19.49 21.87 18.02
C PHE A 427 -20.45 22.07 19.18
N ALA A 428 -20.52 23.27 19.78
CA ALA A 428 -21.36 23.53 20.93
C ALA A 428 -22.86 23.23 20.67
N ASN A 429 -23.36 23.59 19.49
CA ASN A 429 -24.76 23.35 19.11
C ASN A 429 -25.04 21.87 18.84
N VAL A 430 -24.07 21.10 18.29
CA VAL A 430 -24.18 19.67 18.02
C VAL A 430 -24.16 18.89 19.34
N ALA A 431 -23.35 19.31 20.29
CA ALA A 431 -23.27 18.68 21.62
C ALA A 431 -24.56 18.85 22.44
N ALA A 432 -25.35 19.90 22.18
CA ALA A 432 -26.64 20.12 22.84
C ALA A 432 -27.75 19.12 22.39
N GLN A 433 -27.52 18.38 21.30
CA GLN A 433 -28.46 17.37 20.72
C GLN A 433 -27.70 16.08 20.38
N PRO A 434 -27.24 15.31 21.35
CA PRO A 434 -26.39 14.13 21.09
C PRO A 434 -27.07 13.02 20.28
N GLU A 435 -28.39 12.97 20.26
CA GLU A 435 -29.15 11.95 19.48
C GLU A 435 -29.20 12.22 17.97
N VAL A 436 -28.92 13.44 17.52
CA VAL A 436 -28.93 13.82 16.08
C VAL A 436 -27.56 13.60 15.41
N ALA A 437 -26.50 13.45 16.19
CA ALA A 437 -25.13 13.27 15.67
C ALA A 437 -24.83 11.84 15.17
N VAL A 438 -25.83 10.98 15.07
CA VAL A 438 -25.73 9.55 14.69
C VAL A 438 -26.43 9.26 13.35
N ALA A 439 -26.91 10.28 12.64
CA ALA A 439 -27.52 10.14 11.32
C ALA A 439 -26.53 10.32 10.16
#